data_39eda93f95cfae3e910a7c52bb54dc5a
#
_entry.id   39eda93f95cfae3e910a7c52bb54dc5a
#
_cell.length_a   1.000
_cell.length_b   1.000
_cell.length_c   1.000
_cell.angle_alpha   90.00
_cell.angle_beta   90.00
_cell.angle_gamma   90.00
#
_symmetry.space_group_name_H-M   'P 1'
#
loop_
_entity.id
_entity.type
_entity.pdbx_description
1 polymer ?
#
loop_
_entity_poly.entity_id
_entity_poly.type
_entity_poly.pdbx_seq_one_letter_code
_entity_poly.pdbx_strand_id
1 'polypeptide(L)'
;MERDYDVIIVGGGGAGMSAAITAADAHARVLLVDADKKLGGSTALSGGVYYAAGTAQQRARGYLNDSADALFEYYMTLNQYRVEASLASRLCDGAAGPPPTRLAAPGARPGSGQA
;
A
#
# COMPACT_ATOMS: atom_id res chain seq x y z
N MET A 1 -33.35 9.31 11.44
CA MET A 1 -32.53 8.08 11.24
C MET A 1 -31.12 8.45 11.64
N GLU A 2 -30.67 7.95 12.79
CA GLU A 2 -29.32 8.19 13.27
C GLU A 2 -28.36 7.42 12.36
N ARG A 3 -27.36 8.10 11.78
CA ARG A 3 -26.34 7.43 10.97
C ARG A 3 -25.29 6.90 11.90
N ASP A 4 -25.22 5.60 12.08
CA ASP A 4 -24.26 4.96 12.98
C ASP A 4 -22.84 5.00 12.44
N TYR A 5 -22.67 5.16 11.10
CA TYR A 5 -21.38 5.18 10.41
C TYR A 5 -21.32 6.30 9.39
N ASP A 6 -20.13 6.89 9.26
CA ASP A 6 -19.83 7.94 8.27
C ASP A 6 -19.31 7.32 6.96
N VAL A 7 -18.62 6.17 7.07
CA VAL A 7 -18.04 5.43 5.94
C VAL A 7 -18.31 3.94 6.10
N ILE A 8 -18.79 3.31 5.05
CA ILE A 8 -18.93 1.85 4.97
C ILE A 8 -17.97 1.34 3.88
N ILE A 9 -17.09 0.41 4.25
CA ILE A 9 -16.11 -0.19 3.37
C ILE A 9 -16.46 -1.66 3.17
N VAL A 10 -16.58 -2.08 1.93
CA VAL A 10 -16.87 -3.46 1.55
C VAL A 10 -15.60 -4.12 1.02
N GLY A 11 -15.13 -5.15 1.73
CA GLY A 11 -13.91 -5.87 1.44
C GLY A 11 -12.78 -5.52 2.40
N GLY A 12 -12.36 -6.49 3.20
CA GLY A 12 -11.32 -6.36 4.24
C GLY A 12 -9.93 -6.79 3.79
N GLY A 13 -9.63 -6.75 2.49
CA GLY A 13 -8.27 -6.92 1.97
C GLY A 13 -7.39 -5.70 2.22
N GLY A 14 -6.18 -5.68 1.69
CA GLY A 14 -5.20 -4.59 1.90
C GLY A 14 -5.74 -3.21 1.55
N ALA A 15 -6.46 -3.08 0.45
CA ALA A 15 -7.07 -1.81 0.02
C ALA A 15 -8.15 -1.34 1.00
N GLY A 16 -9.08 -2.23 1.37
CA GLY A 16 -10.16 -1.88 2.30
C GLY A 16 -9.66 -1.54 3.69
N MET A 17 -8.69 -2.29 4.20
CA MET A 17 -8.05 -1.98 5.49
C MET A 17 -7.31 -0.65 5.46
N SER A 18 -6.60 -0.33 4.37
CA SER A 18 -5.94 0.97 4.21
C SER A 18 -6.93 2.12 4.19
N ALA A 19 -8.04 1.96 3.45
CA ALA A 19 -9.11 2.94 3.43
C ALA A 19 -9.76 3.13 4.82
N ALA A 20 -9.98 2.03 5.55
CA ALA A 20 -10.56 2.06 6.89
C ALA A 20 -9.65 2.80 7.88
N ILE A 21 -8.34 2.54 7.84
CA ILE A 21 -7.36 3.22 8.69
C ILE A 21 -7.34 4.71 8.37
N THR A 22 -7.28 5.07 7.09
CA THR A 22 -7.23 6.48 6.66
C THR A 22 -8.50 7.24 7.09
N ALA A 23 -9.68 6.64 6.93
CA ALA A 23 -10.92 7.25 7.36
C ALA A 23 -11.00 7.39 8.89
N ALA A 24 -10.56 6.36 9.63
CA ALA A 24 -10.52 6.40 11.09
C ALA A 24 -9.53 7.45 11.63
N ASP A 25 -8.38 7.63 10.97
CA ASP A 25 -7.42 8.68 11.30
C ASP A 25 -7.99 10.09 11.07
N ALA A 26 -8.95 10.22 10.15
CA ALA A 26 -9.74 11.42 9.93
C ALA A 26 -10.95 11.53 10.89
N HIS A 27 -11.00 10.71 11.95
CA HIS A 27 -12.07 10.66 12.95
C HIS A 27 -13.46 10.25 12.42
N ALA A 28 -13.54 9.64 11.25
CA ALA A 28 -14.78 9.07 10.75
C ALA A 28 -15.15 7.77 11.51
N ARG A 29 -16.45 7.56 11.72
CA ARG A 29 -16.97 6.27 12.20
C ARG A 29 -17.03 5.30 11.03
N VAL A 30 -16.22 4.27 11.06
CA VAL A 30 -16.03 3.35 9.94
C VAL A 30 -16.65 2.00 10.24
N LEU A 31 -17.42 1.47 9.29
CA LEU A 31 -17.84 0.08 9.25
C LEU A 31 -17.08 -0.61 8.11
N LEU A 32 -16.31 -1.64 8.43
CA LEU A 32 -15.68 -2.52 7.47
C LEU A 32 -16.42 -3.85 7.45
N VAL A 33 -16.88 -4.26 6.29
CA VAL A 33 -17.56 -5.56 6.08
C VAL A 33 -16.80 -6.40 5.05
N ASP A 34 -16.80 -7.72 5.28
CA ASP A 34 -16.19 -8.67 4.37
C ASP A 34 -17.10 -9.89 4.19
N ALA A 35 -16.99 -10.56 3.06
CA ALA A 35 -17.72 -11.81 2.80
C ALA A 35 -17.11 -13.00 3.55
N ASP A 36 -15.83 -12.92 3.91
CA ASP A 36 -15.14 -13.98 4.64
C ASP A 36 -15.24 -13.76 6.16
N LYS A 37 -15.02 -14.83 6.92
CA LYS A 37 -14.96 -14.80 8.40
C LYS A 37 -13.73 -14.12 8.94
N LYS A 38 -12.70 -13.95 8.13
CA LYS A 38 -11.43 -13.31 8.48
C LYS A 38 -11.09 -12.24 7.46
N LEU A 39 -10.65 -11.09 7.96
CA LEU A 39 -10.09 -10.03 7.12
C LEU A 39 -8.73 -10.44 6.56
N GLY A 40 -8.33 -9.79 5.47
CA GLY A 40 -7.01 -9.97 4.87
C GLY A 40 -7.06 -10.25 3.38
N GLY A 41 -8.04 -11.01 2.91
CA GLY A 41 -8.18 -11.38 1.50
C GLY A 41 -6.88 -11.94 0.92
N SER A 42 -6.61 -11.67 -0.34
CA SER A 42 -5.34 -12.08 -0.99
C SER A 42 -4.09 -11.45 -0.36
N THR A 43 -4.22 -10.32 0.31
CA THR A 43 -3.10 -9.65 0.99
C THR A 43 -2.54 -10.51 2.13
N ALA A 44 -3.38 -11.21 2.85
CA ALA A 44 -2.95 -12.11 3.93
C ALA A 44 -2.15 -13.33 3.43
N LEU A 45 -2.28 -13.67 2.16
CA LEU A 45 -1.56 -14.76 1.51
C LEU A 45 -0.23 -14.31 0.89
N SER A 46 0.06 -13.01 0.87
CA SER A 46 1.30 -12.49 0.31
C SER A 46 2.48 -12.74 1.24
N GLY A 47 3.68 -12.81 0.67
CA GLY A 47 4.93 -12.89 1.44
C GLY A 47 5.33 -11.58 2.12
N GLY A 48 4.50 -10.54 2.06
CA GLY A 48 4.77 -9.25 2.70
C GLY A 48 5.78 -8.37 1.93
N VAL A 49 6.08 -8.69 0.68
CA VAL A 49 6.95 -7.88 -0.16
C VAL A 49 6.18 -6.66 -0.67
N TYR A 50 6.75 -5.48 -0.45
CA TYR A 50 6.25 -4.23 -0.98
C TYR A 50 7.14 -3.75 -2.13
N TYR A 51 6.59 -3.70 -3.33
CA TYR A 51 7.29 -3.19 -4.49
C TYR A 51 7.14 -1.67 -4.58
N ALA A 52 8.28 -0.99 -4.57
CA ALA A 52 8.35 0.46 -4.68
C ALA A 52 9.67 0.87 -5.33
N ALA A 53 9.69 2.01 -6.00
CA ALA A 53 10.87 2.56 -6.65
C ALA A 53 10.99 4.06 -6.35
N GLY A 54 12.21 4.58 -6.36
CA GLY A 54 12.47 5.99 -6.11
C GLY A 54 12.14 6.43 -4.68
N THR A 55 12.14 5.52 -3.72
CA THR A 55 11.85 5.82 -2.32
C THR A 55 12.99 6.53 -1.62
N ALA A 56 12.67 7.26 -0.53
CA ALA A 56 13.68 7.92 0.30
C ALA A 56 14.68 6.91 0.88
N GLN A 57 14.21 5.70 1.25
CA GLN A 57 15.04 4.62 1.77
C GLN A 57 16.04 4.10 0.73
N GLN A 58 15.60 3.94 -0.52
CA GLN A 58 16.48 3.54 -1.62
C GLN A 58 17.55 4.59 -1.87
N ARG A 59 17.16 5.87 -1.94
CA ARG A 59 18.10 7.00 -2.12
C ARG A 59 19.11 7.08 -0.97
N ALA A 60 18.68 6.91 0.26
CA ALA A 60 19.56 6.90 1.43
C ALA A 60 20.61 5.77 1.41
N ARG A 61 20.32 4.68 0.69
CA ARG A 61 21.23 3.54 0.48
C ARG A 61 22.04 3.62 -0.81
N GLY A 62 21.96 4.74 -1.54
CA GLY A 62 22.72 4.96 -2.78
C GLY A 62 22.07 4.43 -4.06
N TYR A 63 20.82 3.92 -3.99
CA TYR A 63 20.07 3.52 -5.17
C TYR A 63 19.43 4.77 -5.81
N LEU A 64 20.18 5.46 -6.69
CA LEU A 64 19.78 6.76 -7.24
C LEU A 64 19.02 6.64 -8.58
N ASN A 65 19.17 5.51 -9.28
CA ASN A 65 18.66 5.34 -10.65
C ASN A 65 17.30 4.62 -10.69
N ASP A 66 16.73 4.33 -9.52
CA ASP A 66 15.42 3.68 -9.44
C ASP A 66 14.32 4.74 -9.42
N SER A 67 13.25 4.54 -10.19
CA SER A 67 12.18 5.52 -10.39
C SER A 67 10.83 4.85 -10.62
N ALA A 68 9.76 5.61 -10.52
CA ALA A 68 8.42 5.14 -10.87
C ALA A 68 8.35 4.66 -12.33
N ASP A 69 9.02 5.36 -13.25
CA ASP A 69 9.07 4.99 -14.67
C ASP A 69 9.79 3.66 -14.87
N ALA A 70 10.94 3.44 -14.20
CA ALA A 70 11.67 2.18 -14.24
C ALA A 70 10.84 1.03 -13.68
N LEU A 71 10.09 1.25 -12.59
CA LEU A 71 9.17 0.27 -12.03
C LEU A 71 8.02 -0.04 -12.98
N PHE A 72 7.46 0.99 -13.64
CA PHE A 72 6.41 0.82 -14.63
C PHE A 72 6.89 -0.02 -15.82
N GLU A 73 8.04 0.30 -16.39
CA GLU A 73 8.64 -0.47 -17.49
C GLU A 73 8.88 -1.93 -17.09
N TYR A 74 9.41 -2.16 -15.88
CA TYR A 74 9.58 -3.49 -15.30
C TYR A 74 8.25 -4.25 -15.22
N TYR A 75 7.19 -3.65 -14.68
CA TYR A 75 5.89 -4.29 -14.60
C TYR A 75 5.28 -4.60 -15.97
N MET A 76 5.34 -3.66 -16.90
CA MET A 76 4.82 -3.86 -18.25
C MET A 76 5.55 -4.99 -18.97
N THR A 77 6.88 -5.03 -18.89
CA THR A 77 7.72 -6.07 -19.50
C THR A 77 7.47 -7.43 -18.85
N LEU A 78 7.50 -7.52 -17.52
CA LEU A 78 7.29 -8.76 -16.78
C LEU A 78 5.94 -9.40 -17.10
N ASN A 79 4.91 -8.59 -17.25
CA ASN A 79 3.55 -9.03 -17.58
C ASN A 79 3.29 -9.10 -19.09
N GLN A 80 4.32 -8.96 -19.94
CA GLN A 80 4.19 -9.02 -21.40
C GLN A 80 3.11 -8.04 -21.93
N TYR A 81 3.00 -6.87 -21.32
CA TYR A 81 2.01 -5.83 -21.67
C TYR A 81 0.54 -6.28 -21.56
N ARG A 82 0.25 -7.30 -20.74
CA ARG A 82 -1.12 -7.81 -20.52
C ARG A 82 -1.86 -7.14 -19.37
N VAL A 83 -1.22 -6.22 -18.65
CA VAL A 83 -1.84 -5.44 -17.57
C VAL A 83 -2.37 -4.12 -18.11
N GLU A 84 -3.38 -3.59 -17.43
CA GLU A 84 -3.92 -2.26 -17.74
C GLU A 84 -2.87 -1.19 -17.40
N ALA A 85 -2.34 -0.52 -18.43
CA ALA A 85 -1.23 0.41 -18.30
C ALA A 85 -1.56 1.60 -17.38
N SER A 86 -2.79 2.10 -17.41
CA SER A 86 -3.23 3.22 -16.57
C SER A 86 -3.24 2.87 -15.09
N LEU A 87 -3.59 1.64 -14.74
CA LEU A 87 -3.55 1.15 -13.37
C LEU A 87 -2.11 0.89 -12.91
N ALA A 88 -1.28 0.30 -13.77
CA ALA A 88 0.13 0.09 -13.49
C ALA A 88 0.88 1.41 -13.24
N SER A 89 0.63 2.46 -14.06
CA SER A 89 1.21 3.79 -13.87
C SER A 89 0.83 4.37 -12.51
N ARG A 90 -0.46 4.37 -12.16
CA ARG A 90 -0.92 4.87 -10.85
C ARG A 90 -0.30 4.12 -9.68
N LEU A 91 -0.13 2.80 -9.79
CA LEU A 91 0.55 2.00 -8.78
C LEU A 91 2.00 2.45 -8.62
N CYS A 92 2.73 2.60 -9.72
CA CYS A 92 4.15 2.96 -9.69
C CYS A 92 4.36 4.37 -9.14
N ASP A 93 3.54 5.33 -9.55
CA ASP A 93 3.59 6.72 -9.06
C ASP A 93 3.27 6.79 -7.55
N GLY A 94 2.27 6.05 -7.10
CA GLY A 94 1.88 5.98 -5.68
C GLY A 94 2.87 5.22 -4.81
N ALA A 95 3.61 4.28 -5.37
CA ALA A 95 4.55 3.44 -4.63
C ALA A 95 5.84 4.19 -4.21
N ALA A 96 6.16 5.31 -4.84
CA ALA A 96 7.31 6.15 -4.49
C ALA A 96 7.10 6.97 -3.21
N GLY A 97 5.86 7.08 -2.74
CA GLY A 97 5.52 7.80 -1.51
C GLY A 97 5.97 7.06 -0.24
N PRO A 98 6.01 7.74 0.91
CA PRO A 98 6.23 7.06 2.18
C PRO A 98 5.08 6.07 2.41
N PRO A 99 5.36 4.81 2.86
CA PRO A 99 4.30 3.90 3.24
C PRO A 99 3.47 4.56 4.35
N PRO A 100 2.14 4.36 4.37
CA PRO A 100 1.29 4.85 5.44
C PRO A 100 1.88 4.43 6.79
N THR A 101 2.05 5.36 7.70
CA THR A 101 2.81 5.18 8.95
C THR A 101 2.28 4.03 9.81
N ARG A 102 1.03 3.63 9.61
CA ARG A 102 0.38 2.53 10.34
C ARG A 102 0.42 1.17 9.65
N LEU A 103 0.82 1.12 8.37
CA LEU A 103 1.10 -0.15 7.68
C LEU A 103 2.56 -0.59 7.91
N ALA A 104 3.41 0.26 8.45
CA ALA A 104 4.69 -0.17 9.00
C ALA A 104 4.41 -1.06 10.22
N ALA A 105 4.91 -2.31 10.18
CA ALA A 105 4.74 -3.25 11.28
C ALA A 105 5.10 -2.60 12.62
N PRO A 106 4.30 -2.77 13.69
CA PRO A 106 4.66 -2.26 15.00
C PRO A 106 5.98 -2.91 15.43
N GLY A 107 7.05 -2.10 15.49
CA GLY A 107 8.38 -2.58 15.88
C GLY A 107 9.51 -2.31 14.88
N ALA A 108 9.25 -1.83 13.67
CA ALA A 108 10.29 -1.31 12.80
C ALA A 108 10.85 0.00 13.39
N ARG A 109 11.78 -0.09 14.32
CA ARG A 109 12.56 1.07 14.77
C ARG A 109 13.32 1.61 13.56
N PRO A 110 13.36 2.92 13.33
CA PRO A 110 14.32 3.49 12.40
C PRO A 110 15.70 3.01 12.87
N GLY A 111 16.40 2.32 11.97
CA GLY A 111 17.66 1.69 12.29
C GLY A 111 18.58 2.67 13.01
N SER A 112 18.97 2.33 14.22
CA SER A 112 20.14 2.90 14.87
C SER A 112 21.30 2.59 13.93
N GLY A 113 21.75 3.59 13.17
CA GLY A 113 22.98 3.53 12.43
C GLY A 113 24.08 3.20 13.41
N GLN A 114 24.65 2.02 13.29
CA GLN A 114 25.94 1.74 13.89
C GLN A 114 27.00 2.27 12.94
N ALA A 115 27.83 3.12 13.54
CA ALA A 115 29.05 3.68 12.97
C ALA A 115 30.04 2.58 12.55
#